data_d531ff247d94b2a2df57354d265156f6
#
_entry.id   d531ff247d94b2a2df57354d265156f6
#
_cell.length_a   1.000
_cell.length_b   1.000
_cell.length_c   1.000
_cell.angle_alpha   90.00
_cell.angle_beta   90.00
_cell.angle_gamma   90.00
#
_symmetry.space_group_name_H-M   'P 1'
#
loop_
_entity.id
_entity.type
_entity.pdbx_description
1 polymer ?
#
loop_
_entity_poly.entity_id
_entity_poly.type
_entity_poly.pdbx_seq_one_letter_code
_entity_poly.pdbx_strand_id
1 'polypeptide(L)'
;MRLALFADIHANRQAFAACLDAARARGAERLVCLGDIVGYGADPEWAVDTVVGLVSEGAIAVRGNHDNAIGVPSDSMNADAQAAIDWTRGRLNGEQKAFLAGLPILREQDNRLYVHSEASDPAKW
;
A
#
# COMPACT_ATOMS: atom_id res chain seq x y z
N MET A 1 -9.45 -19.05 9.21
CA MET A 1 -9.44 -18.17 8.00
C MET A 1 -8.01 -18.04 7.47
N ARG A 2 -7.85 -18.19 6.17
CA ARG A 2 -6.56 -18.00 5.51
C ARG A 2 -6.43 -16.58 5.01
N LEU A 3 -5.42 -15.87 5.51
CA LEU A 3 -5.12 -14.50 5.11
C LEU A 3 -3.90 -14.49 4.20
N ALA A 4 -3.88 -13.63 3.18
CA ALA A 4 -2.69 -13.28 2.43
C ALA A 4 -2.31 -11.84 2.76
N LEU A 5 -1.08 -11.67 3.24
CA LEU A 5 -0.55 -10.37 3.62
C LEU A 5 0.49 -9.94 2.58
N PHE A 6 0.35 -8.72 2.09
CA PHE A 6 1.27 -8.09 1.15
C PHE A 6 1.81 -6.81 1.77
N ALA A 7 3.07 -6.51 1.56
CA ALA A 7 3.67 -5.25 1.95
C ALA A 7 4.65 -4.81 0.87
N ASP A 8 4.93 -3.52 0.82
CA ASP A 8 5.98 -2.98 -0.06
C ASP A 8 5.79 -3.39 -1.52
N ILE A 9 4.58 -3.17 -2.03
CA ILE A 9 4.20 -3.43 -3.42
C ILE A 9 5.01 -2.54 -4.36
N HIS A 10 5.20 -1.27 -3.97
CA HIS A 10 6.02 -0.29 -4.66
C HIS A 10 5.76 -0.23 -6.17
N ALA A 11 4.48 -0.18 -6.56
CA ALA A 11 4.09 -0.05 -7.97
C ALA A 11 4.72 -1.11 -8.90
N ASN A 12 5.07 -2.27 -8.35
CA ASN A 12 5.61 -3.39 -9.11
C ASN A 12 4.47 -4.30 -9.58
N ARG A 13 3.95 -3.97 -10.76
CA ARG A 13 2.78 -4.64 -11.35
C ARG A 13 2.99 -6.14 -11.49
N GLN A 14 4.13 -6.56 -12.05
CA GLN A 14 4.41 -7.96 -12.35
C GLN A 14 4.49 -8.79 -11.07
N ALA A 15 5.20 -8.30 -10.06
CA ALA A 15 5.34 -8.98 -8.78
C ALA A 15 4.00 -9.06 -8.04
N PHE A 16 3.25 -7.95 -7.97
CA PHE A 16 1.99 -7.94 -7.25
C PHE A 16 0.94 -8.82 -7.93
N ALA A 17 0.86 -8.81 -9.26
CA ALA A 17 -0.04 -9.70 -10.00
C ALA A 17 0.27 -11.16 -9.72
N ALA A 18 1.55 -11.56 -9.72
CA ALA A 18 1.97 -12.91 -9.41
C ALA A 18 1.63 -13.31 -7.96
N CYS A 19 1.81 -12.40 -7.01
CA CYS A 19 1.45 -12.63 -5.60
C CYS A 19 -0.07 -12.80 -5.42
N LEU A 20 -0.88 -12.01 -6.11
CA LEU A 20 -2.35 -12.12 -6.08
C LEU A 20 -2.81 -13.49 -6.63
N ASP A 21 -2.22 -13.93 -7.74
CA ASP A 21 -2.53 -15.24 -8.31
C ASP A 21 -2.14 -16.37 -7.35
N ALA A 22 -0.96 -16.27 -6.72
CA ALA A 22 -0.53 -17.25 -5.73
C ALA A 22 -1.43 -17.30 -4.50
N ALA A 23 -1.89 -16.13 -4.01
CA ALA A 23 -2.81 -16.04 -2.89
C ALA A 23 -4.15 -16.72 -3.21
N ARG A 24 -4.70 -16.45 -4.39
CA ARG A 24 -5.95 -17.08 -4.86
C ARG A 24 -5.80 -18.60 -4.99
N ALA A 25 -4.71 -19.06 -5.61
CA ALA A 25 -4.44 -20.49 -5.78
C ALA A 25 -4.31 -21.21 -4.44
N ARG A 26 -3.87 -20.52 -3.39
CA ARG A 26 -3.77 -21.08 -2.03
C ARG A 26 -5.04 -20.90 -1.20
N GLY A 27 -6.11 -20.38 -1.79
CA GLY A 27 -7.41 -20.25 -1.13
C GLY A 27 -7.43 -19.16 -0.04
N ALA A 28 -6.72 -18.07 -0.25
CA ALA A 28 -6.81 -16.92 0.65
C ALA A 28 -8.25 -16.38 0.67
N GLU A 29 -8.81 -16.24 1.86
CA GLU A 29 -10.18 -15.79 2.07
C GLU A 29 -10.25 -14.27 2.25
N ARG A 30 -9.15 -13.66 2.71
CA ARG A 30 -9.01 -12.21 2.84
C ARG A 30 -7.59 -11.78 2.47
N LEU A 31 -7.52 -10.67 1.79
CA LEU A 31 -6.26 -10.03 1.44
C LEU A 31 -6.02 -8.83 2.36
N VAL A 32 -4.77 -8.63 2.76
CA VAL A 32 -4.35 -7.53 3.62
C VAL A 32 -3.16 -6.85 2.96
N CYS A 33 -3.29 -5.57 2.65
CA CYS A 33 -2.20 -4.74 2.14
C CYS A 33 -1.64 -3.92 3.30
N LEU A 34 -0.40 -4.17 3.67
CA LEU A 34 0.26 -3.53 4.81
C LEU A 34 0.98 -2.23 4.44
N GLY A 35 0.66 -1.62 3.31
CA GLY A 35 1.19 -0.32 2.92
C GLY A 35 2.37 -0.38 1.95
N ASP A 36 2.83 0.80 1.58
CA ASP A 36 3.80 1.03 0.51
C ASP A 36 3.32 0.45 -0.82
N ILE A 37 2.12 0.89 -1.20
CA ILE A 37 1.49 0.56 -2.48
C ILE A 37 2.29 1.17 -3.63
N VAL A 38 2.76 2.39 -3.42
CA VAL A 38 3.51 3.19 -4.40
C VAL A 38 4.93 3.49 -3.94
N GLY A 39 5.67 4.21 -4.74
CA GLY A 39 7.09 4.48 -4.56
C GLY A 39 7.94 3.53 -5.40
N TYR A 40 9.06 3.99 -5.88
CA TYR A 40 10.06 3.27 -6.70
C TYR A 40 9.56 2.76 -8.04
N GLY A 41 8.55 1.90 -8.07
CA GLY A 41 8.14 1.14 -9.26
C GLY A 41 7.43 1.96 -10.34
N ALA A 42 7.25 1.34 -11.50
CA ALA A 42 6.88 2.02 -12.73
C ALA A 42 5.36 2.15 -12.96
N ASP A 43 4.53 1.41 -12.21
CA ASP A 43 3.08 1.33 -12.47
C ASP A 43 2.24 1.76 -11.24
N PRO A 44 2.39 3.01 -10.74
CA PRO A 44 1.67 3.45 -9.55
C PRO A 44 0.16 3.54 -9.76
N GLU A 45 -0.32 3.96 -10.93
CA GLU A 45 -1.74 4.06 -11.23
C GLU A 45 -2.40 2.68 -11.16
N TRP A 46 -1.78 1.69 -11.78
CA TRP A 46 -2.27 0.32 -11.75
C TRP A 46 -2.28 -0.25 -10.32
N ALA A 47 -1.24 0.01 -9.55
CA ALA A 47 -1.12 -0.48 -8.17
C ALA A 47 -2.22 0.09 -7.27
N VAL A 48 -2.44 1.40 -7.33
CA VAL A 48 -3.51 2.05 -6.56
C VAL A 48 -4.88 1.54 -6.97
N ASP A 49 -5.18 1.51 -8.27
CA ASP A 49 -6.48 1.03 -8.77
C ASP A 49 -6.73 -0.42 -8.39
N THR A 50 -5.70 -1.27 -8.42
CA THR A 50 -5.80 -2.66 -7.98
C THR A 50 -6.17 -2.75 -6.51
N VAL A 51 -5.51 -2.01 -5.64
CA VAL A 51 -5.80 -2.01 -4.20
C VAL A 51 -7.18 -1.42 -3.91
N VAL A 52 -7.59 -0.37 -4.62
CA VAL A 52 -8.96 0.19 -4.53
C VAL A 52 -9.99 -0.91 -4.80
N GLY A 53 -9.81 -1.67 -5.88
CA GLY A 53 -10.69 -2.80 -6.22
C GLY A 53 -10.73 -3.86 -5.13
N LEU A 54 -9.57 -4.26 -4.62
CA LEU A 54 -9.48 -5.26 -3.55
C LEU A 54 -10.17 -4.79 -2.26
N VAL A 55 -10.00 -3.53 -1.88
CA VAL A 55 -10.67 -2.96 -0.70
C VAL A 55 -12.19 -2.93 -0.89
N SER A 56 -12.67 -2.63 -2.09
CA SER A 56 -14.12 -2.68 -2.40
C SER A 56 -14.69 -4.10 -2.27
N GLU A 57 -13.86 -5.12 -2.41
CA GLU A 57 -14.21 -6.54 -2.26
C GLU A 57 -13.98 -7.06 -0.83
N GLY A 58 -13.57 -6.22 0.11
CA GLY A 58 -13.39 -6.56 1.52
C GLY A 58 -11.96 -6.73 2.00
N ALA A 59 -10.96 -6.42 1.19
CA ALA A 59 -9.57 -6.42 1.64
C ALA A 59 -9.33 -5.31 2.67
N ILE A 60 -8.35 -5.54 3.54
CA ILE A 60 -7.84 -4.55 4.47
C ILE A 60 -6.63 -3.86 3.83
N ALA A 61 -6.52 -2.55 4.00
CA ALA A 61 -5.32 -1.83 3.59
C ALA A 61 -4.96 -0.78 4.65
N VAL A 62 -3.66 -0.62 4.89
CA VAL A 62 -3.11 0.45 5.74
C VAL A 62 -2.10 1.27 4.93
N ARG A 63 -1.81 2.48 5.40
CA ARG A 63 -0.92 3.42 4.72
C ARG A 63 0.52 3.19 5.14
N GLY A 64 1.43 3.06 4.15
CA GLY A 64 2.87 3.04 4.36
C GLY A 64 3.48 4.44 4.31
N ASN A 65 4.76 4.54 4.63
CA ASN A 65 5.47 5.82 4.62
C ASN A 65 5.60 6.42 3.20
N HIS A 66 5.77 5.58 2.18
CA HIS A 66 5.81 6.07 0.79
C HIS A 66 4.42 6.55 0.33
N ASP A 67 3.35 5.86 0.71
CA ASP A 67 1.98 6.31 0.43
C ASP A 67 1.71 7.67 1.09
N ASN A 68 2.15 7.82 2.33
CA ASN A 68 2.01 9.06 3.09
C ASN A 68 2.78 10.21 2.43
N ALA A 69 3.97 9.96 1.92
CA ALA A 69 4.83 10.97 1.30
C ALA A 69 4.25 11.54 0.00
N ILE A 70 3.27 10.89 -0.62
CA ILE A 70 2.55 11.44 -1.78
C ILE A 70 1.87 12.77 -1.40
N GLY A 71 1.26 12.84 -0.22
CA GLY A 71 0.52 14.02 0.24
C GLY A 71 1.26 14.89 1.25
N VAL A 72 2.16 14.31 2.02
CA VAL A 72 2.89 14.99 3.10
C VAL A 72 4.38 14.84 2.87
N PRO A 73 5.12 15.94 2.65
CA PRO A 73 6.57 15.89 2.48
C PRO A 73 7.27 15.17 3.64
N SER A 74 8.29 14.39 3.33
CA SER A 74 9.08 13.65 4.31
C SER A 74 10.54 14.01 4.18
N ASP A 75 11.17 14.40 5.30
CA ASP A 75 12.61 14.69 5.37
C ASP A 75 13.43 13.44 5.66
N SER A 76 12.78 12.30 5.96
CA SER A 76 13.45 11.05 6.33
C SER A 76 13.83 10.18 5.13
N MET A 77 13.33 10.50 3.94
CA MET A 77 13.63 9.75 2.72
C MET A 77 14.94 10.20 2.08
N ASN A 78 15.71 9.23 1.57
CA ASN A 78 16.89 9.54 0.78
C ASN A 78 16.54 10.17 -0.58
N ALA A 79 17.52 10.67 -1.30
CA ALA A 79 17.33 11.38 -2.57
C ALA A 79 16.63 10.53 -3.64
N ASP A 80 16.96 9.24 -3.74
CA ASP A 80 16.34 8.34 -4.71
C ASP A 80 14.87 8.06 -4.41
N ALA A 81 14.57 7.83 -3.14
CA ALA A 81 13.19 7.64 -2.70
C ALA A 81 12.36 8.90 -2.92
N GLN A 82 12.92 10.08 -2.62
CA GLN A 82 12.24 11.37 -2.83
C GLN A 82 11.98 11.62 -4.32
N ALA A 83 12.94 11.36 -5.18
CA ALA A 83 12.78 11.50 -6.63
C ALA A 83 11.66 10.57 -7.16
N ALA A 84 11.62 9.34 -6.67
CA ALA A 84 10.56 8.39 -7.03
C ALA A 84 9.18 8.85 -6.55
N ILE A 85 9.08 9.42 -5.35
CA ILE A 85 7.83 9.98 -4.83
C ILE A 85 7.36 11.18 -5.66
N ASP A 86 8.27 12.08 -6.04
CA ASP A 86 7.94 13.25 -6.86
C ASP A 86 7.41 12.82 -8.24
N TRP A 87 8.06 11.85 -8.86
CA TRP A 87 7.60 11.29 -10.13
C TRP A 87 6.22 10.61 -9.97
N THR A 88 6.06 9.80 -8.96
CA THR A 88 4.81 9.09 -8.66
C THR A 88 3.66 10.06 -8.44
N ARG A 89 3.90 11.15 -7.69
CA ARG A 89 2.90 12.19 -7.44
C ARG A 89 2.39 12.81 -8.74
N GLY A 90 3.27 13.01 -9.71
CA GLY A 90 2.91 13.53 -11.02
C GLY A 90 2.10 12.55 -11.89
N ARG A 91 2.17 11.26 -11.60
CA ARG A 91 1.46 10.20 -12.33
C ARG A 91 0.05 9.95 -11.80
N LEU A 92 -0.17 10.10 -10.51
CA LEU A 92 -1.45 9.81 -9.87
C LEU A 92 -2.46 10.94 -10.10
N ASN A 93 -3.72 10.58 -10.32
CA ASN A 93 -4.82 11.55 -10.37
C ASN A 93 -5.30 11.91 -8.95
N GLY A 94 -6.27 12.85 -8.86
CA GLY A 94 -6.79 13.33 -7.58
C GLY A 94 -7.49 12.24 -6.76
N GLU A 95 -8.22 11.35 -7.40
CA GLU A 95 -8.92 10.25 -6.72
C GLU A 95 -7.95 9.23 -6.15
N GLN A 96 -6.91 8.89 -6.90
CA GLN A 96 -5.86 7.97 -6.45
C GLN A 96 -5.08 8.54 -5.26
N LYS A 97 -4.73 9.82 -5.30
CA LYS A 97 -4.10 10.53 -4.18
C LYS A 97 -4.99 10.57 -2.95
N ALA A 98 -6.28 10.84 -3.13
CA ALA A 98 -7.25 10.87 -2.05
C ALA A 98 -7.42 9.49 -1.40
N PHE A 99 -7.41 8.43 -2.20
CA PHE A 99 -7.46 7.06 -1.67
C PHE A 99 -6.26 6.78 -0.75
N LEU A 100 -5.04 7.08 -1.20
CA LEU A 100 -3.84 6.89 -0.39
C LEU A 100 -3.88 7.71 0.90
N ALA A 101 -4.27 8.98 0.82
CA ALA A 101 -4.39 9.85 1.98
C ALA A 101 -5.46 9.38 2.98
N GLY A 102 -6.51 8.73 2.49
CA GLY A 102 -7.60 8.20 3.31
C GLY A 102 -7.33 6.86 3.97
N LEU A 103 -6.25 6.17 3.62
CA LEU A 103 -5.89 4.90 4.25
C LEU A 103 -5.51 5.13 5.72
N PRO A 104 -6.00 4.27 6.65
CA PRO A 104 -5.59 4.35 8.04
C PRO A 104 -4.12 3.92 8.20
N ILE A 105 -3.43 4.47 9.20
CA ILE A 105 -2.08 4.01 9.56
C ILE A 105 -2.09 2.74 10.42
N LEU A 106 -3.25 2.43 11.00
CA LEU A 106 -3.47 1.19 11.72
C LEU A 106 -4.91 0.70 11.48
N ARG A 107 -5.11 -0.58 11.54
CA ARG A 107 -6.43 -1.19 11.47
C ARG A 107 -6.52 -2.37 12.44
N GLU A 108 -7.55 -2.35 13.29
CA GLU A 108 -7.89 -3.52 14.10
C GLU A 108 -9.07 -4.26 13.48
N GLN A 109 -8.94 -5.56 13.37
CA GLN A 109 -10.02 -6.42 12.92
C GLN A 109 -9.79 -7.87 13.34
N ASP A 110 -10.81 -8.54 13.81
CA ASP A 110 -10.78 -9.96 14.22
C ASP A 110 -9.65 -10.27 15.22
N ASN A 111 -9.49 -9.40 16.22
CA ASN A 111 -8.44 -9.50 17.25
C ASN A 111 -7.00 -9.47 16.69
N ARG A 112 -6.81 -8.77 15.57
CA ARG A 112 -5.50 -8.53 14.93
C ARG A 112 -5.30 -7.05 14.72
N LEU A 113 -4.07 -6.61 14.91
CA LEU A 113 -3.63 -5.24 14.62
C LEU A 113 -2.74 -5.27 13.37
N TYR A 114 -3.14 -4.48 12.38
CA TYR A 114 -2.40 -4.33 11.12
C TYR A 114 -1.76 -2.95 11.08
N VAL A 115 -0.46 -2.91 10.85
CA VAL A 115 0.34 -1.69 10.73
C VAL A 115 1.42 -1.90 9.67
N HIS A 116 1.91 -0.82 9.08
CA HIS A 116 3.04 -0.87 8.15
C HIS A 116 4.38 -0.95 8.88
N SER A 117 4.53 -0.17 9.93
CA SER A 117 5.77 -0.05 10.69
C SER A 117 5.72 -0.87 11.98
N GLU A 118 5.63 -0.24 13.14
CA GLU A 118 5.60 -0.94 14.42
C GLU A 118 4.30 -0.67 15.19
N ALA A 119 3.83 -1.68 15.92
CA ALA A 119 2.55 -1.58 16.62
C ALA A 119 2.56 -0.54 17.76
N SER A 120 3.70 -0.32 18.39
CA SER A 120 3.85 0.64 19.49
C SER A 120 3.81 2.10 19.01
N ASP A 121 4.21 2.35 17.75
CA ASP A 121 4.17 3.67 17.11
C ASP A 121 3.96 3.50 15.61
N PRO A 122 2.70 3.37 15.16
CA PRO A 122 2.40 3.08 13.75
C PRO A 122 2.88 4.13 12.75
N ALA A 123 3.14 5.35 13.20
CA ALA A 123 3.62 6.46 12.36
C ALA A 123 5.16 6.60 12.38
N LYS A 124 5.86 5.71 13.05
CA LYS A 124 7.32 5.71 13.10
C LYS A 124 7.88 4.89 11.94
N TRP A 125 8.31 5.57 10.90
CA TRP A 125 8.95 5.01 9.72
C TRP A 125 10.30 5.58 9.43
#